data_d90b7f04ebaaeb0538e8f12c7173d9e0
#
_entry.id   d90b7f04ebaaeb0538e8f12c7173d9e0
#
_cell.length_a   1.000
_cell.length_b   1.000
_cell.length_c   1.000
_cell.angle_alpha   90.00
_cell.angle_beta   90.00
_cell.angle_gamma   90.00
#
_symmetry.space_group_name_H-M   'P 1'
#
loop_
_entity.id
_entity.type
_entity.pdbx_description
1 polymer ?
#
loop_
_entity_poly.entity_id
_entity_poly.type
_entity_poly.pdbx_seq_one_letter_code
_entity_poly.pdbx_strand_id
1 'polypeptide(L)'
;MLAPDQLPRLNDTMRTSVVVLGLAAAVLLAPAEARAQFKNGNQTVLLNLPRASQRSIVTQRIGLTDITIVYHRPLAGGRKIFGDVVPYGRVWRAGANDNTTIEFTDPVTIDGHALPAGRYGLHMIATPAEFTVIFSKNSTSWGSFSYDPQEDALRITVKPAAGPFREALTYEFNDLKPERATIALEWDTVVVPFTIGVDTKSITLASLRREMRHLPGYKPETYYEAALYCLDNDFNYDEALKWIDEAIERDENFDSLDLKAQILERVDKRDEAARLEAKALKMASPQQLFAYGDRLVREKRLEDARTFFTSVTRDHPEAWINWYGLAKAQSALGDREAARKTLEQSEKYAVSPQYKAALKRLLERLSAGQGIG
;
A
#
# COMPACT_ATOMS: atom_id res chain seq x y z
N MET A 1 -15.38 65.37 10.19
CA MET A 1 -14.55 65.99 11.26
C MET A 1 -15.37 66.05 12.53
N LEU A 2 -15.22 65.08 13.43
CA LEU A 2 -15.53 65.18 14.85
C LEU A 2 -14.72 64.07 15.53
N ALA A 3 -13.96 64.44 16.53
CA ALA A 3 -12.90 63.67 17.20
C ALA A 3 -13.46 62.60 18.13
N PRO A 4 -12.63 61.57 18.44
CA PRO A 4 -12.98 60.49 19.37
C PRO A 4 -12.51 60.88 20.79
N ASP A 5 -13.42 61.08 21.70
CA ASP A 5 -13.12 60.97 23.13
C ASP A 5 -14.43 60.87 23.91
N GLN A 6 -14.52 59.89 24.75
CA GLN A 6 -15.31 59.71 25.98
C GLN A 6 -16.06 58.37 26.05
N LEU A 7 -15.29 57.30 26.40
CA LEU A 7 -15.84 56.15 27.10
C LEU A 7 -15.20 56.06 28.49
N PRO A 8 -15.94 55.90 29.56
CA PRO A 8 -15.38 55.84 30.92
C PRO A 8 -14.65 54.52 31.18
N ARG A 9 -13.47 54.60 31.77
CA ARG A 9 -12.68 53.43 32.20
C ARG A 9 -13.40 52.68 33.32
N LEU A 10 -13.79 51.46 33.09
CA LEU A 10 -14.25 50.51 34.11
C LEU A 10 -13.09 50.10 35.04
N ASN A 11 -13.30 50.21 36.34
CA ASN A 11 -12.33 49.90 37.39
C ASN A 11 -11.95 48.41 37.40
N ASP A 12 -10.68 48.10 37.61
CA ASP A 12 -10.08 46.76 37.65
C ASP A 12 -10.71 45.78 38.65
N THR A 13 -11.47 46.24 39.63
CA THR A 13 -12.18 45.41 40.61
C THR A 13 -13.39 44.65 40.05
N MET A 14 -13.95 45.07 38.89
CA MET A 14 -15.03 44.31 38.23
C MET A 14 -14.53 43.17 37.33
N ARG A 15 -13.27 43.22 36.84
CA ARG A 15 -12.72 42.19 35.98
C ARG A 15 -12.45 40.86 36.69
N THR A 16 -12.06 40.93 37.97
CA THR A 16 -11.75 39.71 38.75
C THR A 16 -13.01 38.94 39.16
N SER A 17 -14.12 39.65 39.42
CA SER A 17 -15.38 39.00 39.81
C SER A 17 -16.09 38.29 38.62
N VAL A 18 -15.97 38.79 37.40
CA VAL A 18 -16.60 38.18 36.22
C VAL A 18 -15.88 36.91 35.81
N VAL A 19 -14.54 36.85 35.97
CA VAL A 19 -13.74 35.65 35.63
C VAL A 19 -14.00 34.50 36.61
N VAL A 20 -14.22 34.80 37.89
CA VAL A 20 -14.53 33.78 38.93
C VAL A 20 -15.95 33.23 38.77
N LEU A 21 -16.92 34.06 38.36
CA LEU A 21 -18.28 33.57 38.07
C LEU A 21 -18.36 32.76 36.78
N GLY A 22 -17.54 33.09 35.77
CA GLY A 22 -17.44 32.32 34.50
C GLY A 22 -16.91 30.92 34.71
N LEU A 23 -15.91 30.72 35.56
CA LEU A 23 -15.34 29.39 35.86
C LEU A 23 -16.30 28.54 36.73
N ALA A 24 -17.05 29.15 37.65
CA ALA A 24 -18.06 28.43 38.45
C ALA A 24 -19.27 28.00 37.61
N ALA A 25 -19.67 28.78 36.59
CA ALA A 25 -20.77 28.43 35.68
C ALA A 25 -20.37 27.35 34.64
N ALA A 26 -19.11 27.31 34.21
CA ALA A 26 -18.62 26.28 33.28
C ALA A 26 -18.58 24.86 33.89
N VAL A 27 -18.39 24.77 35.22
CA VAL A 27 -18.42 23.46 35.92
C VAL A 27 -19.88 22.97 36.12
N LEU A 28 -20.87 23.86 36.07
CA LEU A 28 -22.29 23.51 36.23
C LEU A 28 -23.00 23.13 34.90
N LEU A 29 -22.39 23.39 33.75
CA LEU A 29 -22.91 23.09 32.41
C LEU A 29 -22.26 21.88 31.76
N ALA A 30 -21.54 21.04 32.51
CA ALA A 30 -21.12 19.75 32.00
C ALA A 30 -22.37 18.94 31.61
N PRO A 31 -22.42 18.35 30.38
CA PRO A 31 -23.58 17.61 29.91
C PRO A 31 -23.94 16.52 30.93
N ALA A 32 -25.22 16.26 31.10
CA ALA A 32 -25.75 15.27 32.04
C ALA A 32 -25.14 13.89 31.90
N GLU A 33 -24.64 13.56 30.70
CA GLU A 33 -23.91 12.34 30.38
C GLU A 33 -22.57 12.21 31.13
N ALA A 34 -21.83 13.32 31.33
CA ALA A 34 -20.60 13.30 32.14
C ALA A 34 -20.88 13.07 33.64
N ARG A 35 -22.09 13.41 34.10
CA ARG A 35 -22.52 13.13 35.49
C ARG A 35 -23.08 11.73 35.68
N ALA A 36 -23.60 11.11 34.63
CA ALA A 36 -24.11 9.73 34.65
C ALA A 36 -22.98 8.69 34.82
N GLN A 37 -21.79 8.96 34.28
CA GLN A 37 -20.63 8.07 34.42
C GLN A 37 -20.10 7.95 35.85
N PHE A 38 -20.39 8.93 36.76
CA PHE A 38 -19.96 8.87 38.16
C PHE A 38 -21.03 8.30 39.12
N LYS A 39 -22.24 7.96 38.63
CA LYS A 39 -23.34 7.51 39.49
C LYS A 39 -23.63 6.00 39.46
N ASN A 40 -23.02 5.22 38.62
CA ASN A 40 -23.17 3.77 38.63
C ASN A 40 -22.11 3.14 39.53
N GLY A 41 -22.39 3.17 40.83
CA GLY A 41 -21.55 2.60 41.87
C GLY A 41 -21.58 1.08 41.86
N ASN A 42 -21.09 0.42 40.85
CA ASN A 42 -20.60 -0.99 40.86
C ASN A 42 -19.83 -1.39 39.60
N GLN A 43 -19.30 -0.44 38.85
CA GLN A 43 -18.26 -0.81 37.92
C GLN A 43 -16.94 -0.90 38.70
N THR A 44 -16.48 -2.10 38.93
CA THR A 44 -15.11 -2.36 39.37
C THR A 44 -14.21 -1.81 38.27
N VAL A 45 -13.71 -0.60 38.41
CA VAL A 45 -12.69 -0.05 37.52
C VAL A 45 -11.46 -0.92 37.73
N LEU A 46 -11.22 -1.84 36.79
CA LEU A 46 -10.02 -2.63 36.81
C LEU A 46 -8.84 -1.68 36.60
N LEU A 47 -7.98 -1.58 37.60
CA LEU A 47 -6.75 -0.82 37.49
C LEU A 47 -5.93 -1.34 36.31
N ASN A 48 -5.32 -0.41 35.59
CA ASN A 48 -4.40 -0.74 34.50
C ASN A 48 -3.05 -1.17 35.11
N LEU A 49 -2.94 -2.42 35.49
CA LEU A 49 -1.75 -3.01 36.12
C LEU A 49 -1.03 -3.93 35.12
N PRO A 50 0.31 -4.06 35.25
CA PRO A 50 1.06 -5.04 34.48
C PRO A 50 0.48 -6.46 34.67
N ARG A 51 0.30 -7.19 33.57
CA ARG A 51 -0.24 -8.56 33.56
C ARG A 51 0.82 -9.56 33.09
N ALA A 52 0.77 -10.79 33.60
CA ALA A 52 1.70 -11.86 33.20
C ALA A 52 1.65 -12.15 31.69
N SER A 53 0.43 -12.16 31.11
CA SER A 53 0.27 -12.24 29.66
C SER A 53 0.30 -10.82 29.07
N GLN A 54 1.44 -10.42 28.51
CA GLN A 54 1.65 -9.08 27.98
C GLN A 54 0.79 -8.82 26.74
N ARG A 55 0.32 -7.59 26.58
CA ARG A 55 -0.41 -7.15 25.39
C ARG A 55 0.56 -6.97 24.23
N SER A 56 0.19 -7.43 23.04
CA SER A 56 0.91 -7.27 21.79
C SER A 56 -0.02 -6.74 20.71
N ILE A 57 0.55 -6.02 19.77
CA ILE A 57 -0.12 -5.58 18.54
C ILE A 57 0.80 -5.94 17.38
N VAL A 58 0.24 -6.57 16.36
CA VAL A 58 0.93 -6.79 15.10
C VAL A 58 0.06 -6.24 13.97
N THR A 59 0.68 -5.50 13.06
CA THR A 59 0.01 -4.90 11.90
C THR A 59 0.78 -5.23 10.64
N GLN A 60 0.07 -5.61 9.58
CA GLN A 60 0.60 -5.81 8.24
C GLN A 60 -0.27 -5.05 7.25
N ARG A 61 0.37 -4.33 6.31
CA ARG A 61 -0.30 -3.72 5.16
C ARG A 61 -0.15 -4.60 3.93
N ILE A 62 -1.28 -4.81 3.23
CA ILE A 62 -1.35 -5.48 1.93
C ILE A 62 -2.04 -4.52 0.95
N GLY A 63 -1.32 -4.06 -0.07
CA GLY A 63 -1.80 -2.94 -0.88
C GLY A 63 -2.05 -1.70 -0.03
N LEU A 64 -3.30 -1.22 0.02
CA LEU A 64 -3.73 -0.12 0.88
C LEU A 64 -4.42 -0.57 2.17
N THR A 65 -4.64 -1.87 2.34
CA THR A 65 -5.38 -2.45 3.47
C THR A 65 -4.47 -2.72 4.66
N ASP A 66 -4.78 -2.15 5.81
CA ASP A 66 -4.14 -2.47 7.09
C ASP A 66 -4.90 -3.60 7.80
N ILE A 67 -4.15 -4.58 8.29
CA ILE A 67 -4.63 -5.72 9.06
C ILE A 67 -3.96 -5.66 10.41
N THR A 68 -4.72 -5.46 11.49
CA THR A 68 -4.18 -5.29 12.84
C THR A 68 -4.74 -6.35 13.78
N ILE A 69 -3.87 -7.09 14.47
CA ILE A 69 -4.24 -8.04 15.51
C ILE A 69 -3.78 -7.50 16.86
N VAL A 70 -4.72 -7.42 17.80
CA VAL A 70 -4.46 -7.03 19.19
C VAL A 70 -4.75 -8.22 20.08
N TYR A 71 -3.77 -8.66 20.86
CA TYR A 71 -3.88 -9.87 21.65
C TYR A 71 -2.98 -9.83 22.89
N HIS A 72 -3.18 -10.78 23.80
CA HIS A 72 -2.30 -11.01 24.94
C HIS A 72 -1.57 -12.33 24.81
N ARG A 73 -0.29 -12.34 25.19
CA ARG A 73 0.67 -13.42 24.98
C ARG A 73 0.87 -14.26 26.25
N PRO A 74 0.07 -15.32 26.48
CA PRO A 74 0.35 -16.26 27.56
C PRO A 74 1.62 -17.06 27.25
N LEU A 75 2.36 -17.41 28.29
CA LEU A 75 3.53 -18.31 28.21
C LEU A 75 3.07 -19.76 28.35
N ALA A 76 3.78 -20.67 27.72
CA ALA A 76 3.57 -22.11 27.91
C ALA A 76 3.91 -22.55 29.36
N GLY A 77 5.05 -22.09 29.87
CA GLY A 77 5.46 -22.34 31.25
C GLY A 77 5.52 -23.83 31.62
N GLY A 78 5.96 -24.66 30.68
CA GLY A 78 6.03 -26.10 30.85
C GLY A 78 4.68 -26.83 30.95
N ARG A 79 3.56 -26.12 30.67
CA ARG A 79 2.20 -26.71 30.69
C ARG A 79 1.88 -27.35 29.34
N LYS A 80 1.03 -28.38 29.37
CA LYS A 80 0.39 -28.89 28.16
C LYS A 80 -0.65 -27.87 27.68
N ILE A 81 -0.48 -27.34 26.48
CA ILE A 81 -1.33 -26.25 25.98
C ILE A 81 -2.65 -26.77 25.43
N PHE A 82 -2.61 -27.45 24.29
CA PHE A 82 -3.84 -27.93 23.65
C PHE A 82 -4.34 -29.24 24.25
N GLY A 83 -5.61 -29.25 24.64
CA GLY A 83 -6.25 -30.33 25.37
C GLY A 83 -6.24 -30.17 26.90
N ASP A 84 -5.53 -29.11 27.42
CA ASP A 84 -5.49 -28.77 28.84
C ASP A 84 -5.72 -27.28 29.07
N VAL A 85 -4.70 -26.41 28.93
CA VAL A 85 -4.85 -24.94 29.07
C VAL A 85 -5.90 -24.40 28.08
N VAL A 86 -5.90 -24.91 26.86
CA VAL A 86 -6.92 -24.72 25.84
C VAL A 86 -7.69 -26.03 25.67
N PRO A 87 -8.84 -26.21 26.34
CA PRO A 87 -9.62 -27.43 26.24
C PRO A 87 -10.13 -27.66 24.82
N TYR A 88 -10.08 -28.90 24.36
CA TYR A 88 -10.64 -29.24 23.05
C TYR A 88 -12.16 -29.11 23.03
N GLY A 89 -12.67 -28.71 21.86
CA GLY A 89 -14.12 -28.54 21.59
C GLY A 89 -14.77 -27.33 22.27
N ARG A 90 -14.00 -26.47 22.89
CA ARG A 90 -14.51 -25.24 23.53
C ARG A 90 -14.03 -24.00 22.83
N VAL A 91 -14.90 -22.96 22.76
CA VAL A 91 -14.52 -21.64 22.24
C VAL A 91 -13.49 -20.99 23.15
N TRP A 92 -12.37 -20.60 22.58
CA TRP A 92 -11.26 -19.93 23.24
C TRP A 92 -10.96 -18.61 22.53
N ARG A 93 -10.68 -17.55 23.28
CA ARG A 93 -10.37 -16.19 22.78
C ARG A 93 -9.07 -16.06 22.01
N ALA A 94 -8.45 -17.19 21.62
CA ALA A 94 -7.21 -17.23 20.84
C ALA A 94 -6.09 -16.31 21.38
N GLY A 95 -6.00 -16.27 22.73
CA GLY A 95 -5.08 -15.42 23.50
C GLY A 95 -5.37 -15.52 25.00
N ALA A 96 -5.11 -14.44 25.74
CA ALA A 96 -5.36 -14.33 27.18
C ALA A 96 -5.95 -12.95 27.53
N ASN A 97 -6.45 -12.81 28.77
CA ASN A 97 -7.04 -11.57 29.31
C ASN A 97 -8.24 -11.07 28.49
N ASP A 98 -8.09 -9.88 27.87
CA ASP A 98 -9.11 -9.26 27.04
C ASP A 98 -9.33 -10.08 25.76
N ASN A 99 -10.39 -9.76 25.04
CA ASN A 99 -10.68 -10.39 23.75
C ASN A 99 -9.53 -10.14 22.76
N THR A 100 -9.09 -11.19 22.08
CA THR A 100 -8.23 -11.02 20.90
C THR A 100 -9.07 -10.44 19.79
N THR A 101 -8.56 -9.39 19.12
CA THR A 101 -9.26 -8.76 18.01
C THR A 101 -8.42 -8.74 16.76
N ILE A 102 -9.09 -8.84 15.62
CA ILE A 102 -8.51 -8.60 14.30
C ILE A 102 -9.32 -7.52 13.60
N GLU A 103 -8.64 -6.55 12.98
CA GLU A 103 -9.25 -5.42 12.30
C GLU A 103 -8.75 -5.31 10.87
N PHE A 104 -9.65 -5.05 9.94
CA PHE A 104 -9.38 -4.82 8.52
C PHE A 104 -9.91 -3.46 8.11
N THR A 105 -9.08 -2.63 7.48
CA THR A 105 -9.51 -1.31 6.98
C THR A 105 -10.39 -1.40 5.75
N ASP A 106 -10.32 -2.49 5.01
CA ASP A 106 -11.07 -2.75 3.78
C ASP A 106 -11.62 -4.19 3.79
N PRO A 107 -12.60 -4.52 2.91
CA PRO A 107 -13.08 -5.89 2.76
C PRO A 107 -11.95 -6.85 2.37
N VAL A 108 -11.94 -8.03 2.97
CA VAL A 108 -10.93 -9.08 2.73
C VAL A 108 -11.58 -10.41 2.41
N THR A 109 -10.79 -11.38 2.01
CA THR A 109 -11.18 -12.79 2.03
C THR A 109 -10.33 -13.55 3.04
N ILE A 110 -10.94 -14.49 3.76
CA ILE A 110 -10.27 -15.40 4.69
C ILE A 110 -10.42 -16.82 4.13
N ASP A 111 -9.32 -17.43 3.72
CA ASP A 111 -9.33 -18.71 3.00
C ASP A 111 -10.36 -18.74 1.85
N GLY A 112 -10.49 -17.62 1.11
CA GLY A 112 -11.43 -17.44 0.01
C GLY A 112 -12.85 -17.00 0.40
N HIS A 113 -13.20 -16.95 1.69
CA HIS A 113 -14.50 -16.50 2.18
C HIS A 113 -14.52 -15.00 2.45
N ALA A 114 -15.46 -14.27 1.86
CA ALA A 114 -15.56 -12.82 2.01
C ALA A 114 -15.87 -12.40 3.45
N LEU A 115 -15.15 -11.37 3.93
CA LEU A 115 -15.37 -10.74 5.21
C LEU A 115 -15.31 -9.20 5.04
N PRO A 116 -16.36 -8.46 5.44
CA PRO A 116 -16.36 -6.99 5.35
C PRO A 116 -15.24 -6.34 6.16
N ALA A 117 -14.91 -5.08 5.84
CA ALA A 117 -14.08 -4.24 6.69
C ALA A 117 -14.68 -4.11 8.08
N GLY A 118 -13.82 -4.02 9.11
CA GLY A 118 -14.25 -3.87 10.49
C GLY A 118 -13.34 -4.57 11.48
N ARG A 119 -13.70 -4.45 12.76
CA ARG A 119 -13.02 -5.11 13.86
C ARG A 119 -13.85 -6.29 14.35
N TYR A 120 -13.22 -7.43 14.48
CA TYR A 120 -13.83 -8.70 14.90
C TYR A 120 -13.15 -9.24 16.14
N GLY A 121 -13.92 -9.87 17.04
CA GLY A 121 -13.39 -10.76 18.07
C GLY A 121 -12.86 -12.03 17.40
N LEU A 122 -11.61 -12.37 17.66
CA LEU A 122 -10.98 -13.56 17.10
C LEU A 122 -11.02 -14.70 18.15
N HIS A 123 -11.79 -15.73 17.84
CA HIS A 123 -11.89 -16.91 18.68
C HIS A 123 -11.50 -18.17 17.91
N MET A 124 -11.14 -19.23 18.64
CA MET A 124 -10.85 -20.53 18.02
C MET A 124 -11.48 -21.67 18.83
N ILE A 125 -11.82 -22.76 18.15
CA ILE A 125 -12.12 -24.06 18.76
C ILE A 125 -11.03 -25.02 18.31
N ALA A 126 -10.25 -25.52 19.26
CA ALA A 126 -9.19 -26.48 18.99
C ALA A 126 -9.74 -27.92 19.06
N THR A 127 -9.30 -28.77 18.16
CA THR A 127 -9.36 -30.23 18.25
C THR A 127 -7.99 -30.81 17.92
N PRO A 128 -7.73 -32.09 18.15
CA PRO A 128 -6.45 -32.68 17.75
C PRO A 128 -6.18 -32.66 16.23
N ALA A 129 -7.24 -32.61 15.40
CA ALA A 129 -7.15 -32.73 13.97
C ALA A 129 -7.27 -31.38 13.22
N GLU A 130 -8.01 -30.43 13.79
CA GLU A 130 -8.36 -29.18 13.13
C GLU A 130 -8.68 -28.07 14.13
N PHE A 131 -8.63 -26.85 13.65
CA PHE A 131 -9.07 -25.66 14.38
C PHE A 131 -10.18 -24.96 13.60
N THR A 132 -11.26 -24.60 14.31
CA THR A 132 -12.24 -23.64 13.78
C THR A 132 -11.78 -22.24 14.19
N VAL A 133 -11.49 -21.38 13.23
CA VAL A 133 -11.20 -19.95 13.45
C VAL A 133 -12.48 -19.16 13.26
N ILE A 134 -12.82 -18.31 14.21
CA ILE A 134 -14.10 -17.60 14.31
C ILE A 134 -13.85 -16.11 14.34
N PHE A 135 -14.54 -15.38 13.46
CA PHE A 135 -14.56 -13.92 13.41
C PHE A 135 -15.92 -13.44 13.92
N SER A 136 -15.98 -13.03 15.19
CA SER A 136 -17.21 -12.54 15.81
C SER A 136 -17.37 -11.05 15.64
N LYS A 137 -18.60 -10.58 15.36
CA LYS A 137 -18.94 -9.16 15.35
C LYS A 137 -18.77 -8.49 16.71
N ASN A 138 -18.79 -9.28 17.80
CA ASN A 138 -18.52 -8.81 19.15
C ASN A 138 -17.01 -8.77 19.41
N SER A 139 -16.42 -7.57 19.27
CA SER A 139 -14.97 -7.36 19.48
C SER A 139 -14.64 -6.80 20.88
N THR A 140 -15.64 -6.56 21.73
CA THR A 140 -15.49 -5.86 23.02
C THR A 140 -15.73 -6.72 24.24
N SER A 141 -16.11 -7.98 24.08
CA SER A 141 -16.35 -8.90 25.17
C SER A 141 -15.07 -9.21 25.98
N TRP A 142 -15.22 -9.59 27.24
CA TRP A 142 -14.11 -10.11 28.03
C TRP A 142 -13.91 -11.60 27.78
N GLY A 143 -12.88 -11.94 27.05
CA GLY A 143 -12.60 -13.33 26.68
C GLY A 143 -13.70 -13.97 25.85
N SER A 144 -14.01 -15.25 26.10
CA SER A 144 -15.09 -15.99 25.42
C SER A 144 -16.25 -16.38 26.35
N PHE A 145 -16.37 -15.73 27.50
CA PHE A 145 -17.38 -16.12 28.49
C PHE A 145 -18.82 -15.78 28.05
N SER A 146 -18.99 -14.70 27.31
CA SER A 146 -20.26 -14.25 26.74
C SER A 146 -20.31 -14.48 25.22
N TYR A 147 -19.57 -15.44 24.70
CA TYR A 147 -19.58 -15.74 23.28
C TYR A 147 -20.95 -16.26 22.83
N ASP A 148 -21.48 -15.67 21.75
CA ASP A 148 -22.72 -16.08 21.11
C ASP A 148 -22.43 -16.42 19.62
N PRO A 149 -22.72 -17.67 19.18
CA PRO A 149 -22.51 -18.06 17.79
C PRO A 149 -23.39 -17.27 16.77
N GLN A 150 -24.44 -16.56 17.20
CA GLN A 150 -25.26 -15.69 16.36
C GLN A 150 -24.52 -14.41 15.96
N GLU A 151 -23.50 -14.01 16.70
CA GLU A 151 -22.62 -12.87 16.41
C GLU A 151 -21.50 -13.22 15.42
N ASP A 152 -21.36 -14.46 14.98
CA ASP A 152 -20.32 -14.84 14.04
C ASP A 152 -20.55 -14.22 12.68
N ALA A 153 -19.51 -13.53 12.19
CA ALA A 153 -19.47 -13.02 10.82
C ALA A 153 -18.93 -14.11 9.88
N LEU A 154 -17.96 -14.90 10.35
CA LEU A 154 -17.33 -15.95 9.56
C LEU A 154 -16.77 -17.02 10.48
N ARG A 155 -16.84 -18.29 10.03
CA ARG A 155 -16.09 -19.43 10.56
C ARG A 155 -15.38 -20.14 9.44
N ILE A 156 -14.13 -20.48 9.66
CA ILE A 156 -13.35 -21.35 8.77
C ILE A 156 -12.75 -22.51 9.56
N THR A 157 -12.47 -23.61 8.89
CA THR A 157 -11.78 -24.77 9.47
C THR A 157 -10.40 -24.89 8.84
N VAL A 158 -9.37 -24.92 9.67
CA VAL A 158 -7.96 -25.02 9.25
C VAL A 158 -7.27 -26.20 9.91
N LYS A 159 -6.31 -26.80 9.21
CA LYS A 159 -5.48 -27.85 9.77
C LYS A 159 -4.25 -27.25 10.44
N PRO A 160 -3.98 -27.58 11.71
CA PRO A 160 -2.75 -27.12 12.35
C PRO A 160 -1.54 -27.81 11.71
N ALA A 161 -0.40 -27.14 11.76
CA ALA A 161 0.89 -27.67 11.39
C ALA A 161 1.80 -27.76 12.63
N ALA A 162 2.80 -28.63 12.58
CA ALA A 162 3.87 -28.64 13.56
C ALA A 162 4.87 -27.51 13.22
N GLY A 163 5.34 -26.79 14.24
CA GLY A 163 6.33 -25.75 14.14
C GLY A 163 7.39 -25.80 15.22
N PRO A 164 8.35 -24.88 15.23
CA PRO A 164 9.31 -24.74 16.31
C PRO A 164 8.59 -24.38 17.61
N PHE A 165 9.14 -24.80 18.74
CA PHE A 165 8.58 -24.48 20.05
C PHE A 165 8.54 -22.94 20.27
N ARG A 166 7.35 -22.45 20.61
CA ARG A 166 7.09 -21.04 20.96
C ARG A 166 6.60 -20.96 22.40
N GLU A 167 7.43 -20.43 23.28
CA GLU A 167 7.10 -20.21 24.69
C GLU A 167 5.91 -19.27 24.86
N ALA A 168 5.91 -18.14 24.15
CA ALA A 168 4.83 -17.16 24.19
C ALA A 168 3.93 -17.30 22.95
N LEU A 169 2.61 -17.33 23.15
CA LEU A 169 1.66 -17.25 22.05
C LEU A 169 1.99 -16.04 21.14
N THR A 170 2.07 -16.27 19.84
CA THR A 170 2.48 -15.27 18.85
C THR A 170 1.57 -15.34 17.64
N TYR A 171 1.22 -14.17 17.09
CA TYR A 171 0.67 -14.02 15.74
C TYR A 171 1.76 -13.50 14.83
N GLU A 172 1.94 -14.12 13.67
CA GLU A 172 2.90 -13.71 12.65
C GLU A 172 2.23 -13.63 11.27
N PHE A 173 2.73 -12.72 10.42
CA PHE A 173 2.37 -12.65 9.02
C PHE A 173 3.47 -13.26 8.17
N ASN A 174 3.14 -14.29 7.41
CA ASN A 174 4.04 -15.08 6.58
C ASN A 174 3.57 -15.07 5.12
N ASP A 175 4.42 -15.57 4.19
CA ASP A 175 4.10 -15.74 2.76
C ASP A 175 3.52 -14.47 2.10
N LEU A 176 4.15 -13.34 2.39
CA LEU A 176 3.71 -12.04 1.88
C LEU A 176 3.75 -11.99 0.36
N LYS A 177 2.60 -11.67 -0.24
CA LYS A 177 2.42 -11.45 -1.68
C LYS A 177 1.71 -10.10 -1.87
N PRO A 178 1.71 -9.54 -3.10
CA PRO A 178 1.05 -8.25 -3.36
C PRO A 178 -0.43 -8.19 -2.94
N GLU A 179 -1.15 -9.33 -2.98
CA GLU A 179 -2.59 -9.41 -2.74
C GLU A 179 -2.97 -10.36 -1.59
N ARG A 180 -2.01 -10.94 -0.87
CA ARG A 180 -2.29 -11.90 0.21
C ARG A 180 -1.15 -12.05 1.20
N ALA A 181 -1.52 -12.53 2.39
CA ALA A 181 -0.58 -13.02 3.41
C ALA A 181 -1.18 -14.21 4.15
N THR A 182 -0.34 -15.03 4.77
CA THR A 182 -0.75 -16.05 5.73
C THR A 182 -0.57 -15.51 7.13
N ILE A 183 -1.64 -15.49 7.93
CA ILE A 183 -1.55 -15.27 9.37
C ILE A 183 -1.39 -16.63 10.04
N ALA A 184 -0.45 -16.73 10.97
CA ALA A 184 -0.27 -17.90 11.80
C ALA A 184 -0.37 -17.53 13.29
N LEU A 185 -1.23 -18.23 14.04
CA LEU A 185 -1.12 -18.31 15.49
C LEU A 185 -0.13 -19.42 15.81
N GLU A 186 0.92 -19.10 16.57
CA GLU A 186 1.97 -20.02 16.98
C GLU A 186 2.04 -20.08 18.50
N TRP A 187 1.92 -21.27 19.08
CA TRP A 187 2.10 -21.51 20.52
C TRP A 187 2.46 -22.96 20.80
N ASP A 188 3.40 -23.20 21.73
CA ASP A 188 4.00 -24.50 21.91
C ASP A 188 4.65 -24.99 20.60
N THR A 189 4.31 -26.12 20.07
CA THR A 189 4.76 -26.66 18.78
C THR A 189 3.66 -26.63 17.71
N VAL A 190 2.57 -25.89 17.96
CA VAL A 190 1.40 -25.84 17.08
C VAL A 190 1.35 -24.51 16.34
N VAL A 191 1.16 -24.59 15.03
CA VAL A 191 0.95 -23.47 14.13
C VAL A 191 -0.45 -23.59 13.53
N VAL A 192 -1.27 -22.56 13.67
CA VAL A 192 -2.63 -22.50 13.12
C VAL A 192 -2.66 -21.43 12.02
N PRO A 193 -2.45 -21.78 10.74
CA PRO A 193 -2.39 -20.84 9.64
C PRO A 193 -3.77 -20.59 9.04
N PHE A 194 -4.00 -19.37 8.55
CA PHE A 194 -5.09 -19.01 7.64
C PHE A 194 -4.66 -17.89 6.71
N THR A 195 -5.20 -17.87 5.50
CA THR A 195 -4.79 -16.91 4.46
C THR A 195 -5.75 -15.73 4.40
N ILE A 196 -5.19 -14.52 4.31
CA ILE A 196 -5.93 -13.31 4.01
C ILE A 196 -5.64 -12.91 2.57
N GLY A 197 -6.70 -12.70 1.78
CA GLY A 197 -6.65 -12.13 0.45
C GLY A 197 -7.26 -10.73 0.43
N VAL A 198 -6.68 -9.84 -0.35
CA VAL A 198 -7.09 -8.43 -0.53
C VAL A 198 -7.25 -8.14 -2.02
N ASP A 199 -8.39 -7.62 -2.42
CA ASP A 199 -8.59 -7.11 -3.79
C ASP A 199 -7.92 -5.73 -3.93
N THR A 200 -6.60 -5.75 -4.07
CA THR A 200 -5.79 -4.53 -4.11
C THR A 200 -6.16 -3.63 -5.28
N LYS A 201 -6.55 -4.19 -6.42
CA LYS A 201 -6.94 -3.42 -7.61
C LYS A 201 -8.22 -2.62 -7.34
N SER A 202 -9.28 -3.27 -6.89
CA SER A 202 -10.55 -2.59 -6.60
C SER A 202 -10.43 -1.58 -5.47
N ILE A 203 -9.67 -1.90 -4.42
CA ILE A 203 -9.47 -1.01 -3.28
C ILE A 203 -8.66 0.23 -3.70
N THR A 204 -7.58 0.04 -4.48
CA THR A 204 -6.79 1.18 -4.99
C THR A 204 -7.63 2.06 -5.90
N LEU A 205 -8.44 1.47 -6.79
CA LEU A 205 -9.33 2.20 -7.67
C LEU A 205 -10.34 3.05 -6.89
N ALA A 206 -10.95 2.48 -5.86
CA ALA A 206 -11.86 3.20 -4.97
C ALA A 206 -11.14 4.34 -4.23
N SER A 207 -9.90 4.14 -3.80
CA SER A 207 -9.08 5.18 -3.18
C SER A 207 -8.75 6.32 -4.15
N LEU A 208 -8.28 6.00 -5.35
CA LEU A 208 -7.99 6.99 -6.40
C LEU A 208 -9.21 7.87 -6.70
N ARG A 209 -10.39 7.26 -6.92
CA ARG A 209 -11.65 7.99 -7.15
C ARG A 209 -12.01 8.92 -5.98
N ARG A 210 -11.74 8.49 -4.75
CA ARG A 210 -11.97 9.31 -3.55
C ARG A 210 -10.97 10.47 -3.47
N GLU A 211 -9.68 10.19 -3.67
CA GLU A 211 -8.61 11.18 -3.55
C GLU A 211 -8.68 12.26 -4.63
N MET A 212 -9.07 11.91 -5.85
CA MET A 212 -9.31 12.87 -6.95
C MET A 212 -10.42 13.90 -6.64
N ARG A 213 -11.29 13.62 -5.67
CA ARG A 213 -12.33 14.57 -5.21
C ARG A 213 -11.79 15.57 -4.18
N HIS A 214 -10.52 15.46 -3.80
CA HIS A 214 -9.84 16.31 -2.83
C HIS A 214 -8.67 17.07 -3.49
N LEU A 215 -7.78 17.63 -2.68
CA LEU A 215 -6.64 18.44 -3.15
C LEU A 215 -5.80 17.76 -4.25
N PRO A 216 -5.50 16.46 -4.22
CA PRO A 216 -4.79 15.81 -5.32
C PRO A 216 -5.45 16.00 -6.69
N GLY A 217 -6.78 15.97 -6.77
CA GLY A 217 -7.53 16.10 -8.01
C GLY A 217 -7.42 17.48 -8.72
N TYR A 218 -6.74 18.46 -8.13
CA TYR A 218 -6.41 19.71 -8.80
C TYR A 218 -5.13 19.65 -9.61
N LYS A 219 -4.35 18.56 -9.50
CA LYS A 219 -3.06 18.39 -10.16
C LYS A 219 -3.17 17.44 -11.35
N PRO A 220 -2.63 17.80 -12.53
CA PRO A 220 -2.64 16.92 -13.71
C PRO A 220 -1.87 15.62 -13.45
N GLU A 221 -0.78 15.66 -12.66
CA GLU A 221 0.04 14.49 -12.33
C GLU A 221 -0.76 13.40 -11.64
N THR A 222 -1.77 13.76 -10.84
CA THR A 222 -2.64 12.77 -10.15
C THR A 222 -3.41 11.91 -11.15
N TYR A 223 -3.91 12.51 -12.22
CA TYR A 223 -4.64 11.79 -13.26
C TYR A 223 -3.70 10.93 -14.11
N TYR A 224 -2.49 11.42 -14.37
CA TYR A 224 -1.43 10.66 -15.03
C TYR A 224 -1.05 9.42 -14.21
N GLU A 225 -0.75 9.57 -12.92
CA GLU A 225 -0.39 8.47 -12.02
C GLU A 225 -1.50 7.42 -11.91
N ALA A 226 -2.76 7.86 -11.87
CA ALA A 226 -3.89 6.94 -11.82
C ALA A 226 -4.07 6.14 -13.13
N ALA A 227 -3.88 6.78 -14.28
CA ALA A 227 -3.91 6.11 -15.57
C ALA A 227 -2.72 5.14 -15.72
N LEU A 228 -1.53 5.53 -15.28
CA LEU A 228 -0.33 4.70 -15.28
C LEU A 228 -0.53 3.46 -14.39
N TYR A 229 -1.12 3.62 -13.19
CA TYR A 229 -1.45 2.49 -12.33
C TYR A 229 -2.34 1.46 -13.03
N CYS A 230 -3.34 1.91 -13.79
CA CYS A 230 -4.19 1.01 -14.56
C CYS A 230 -3.43 0.28 -15.65
N LEU A 231 -2.53 0.98 -16.36
CA LEU A 231 -1.69 0.36 -17.39
C LEU A 231 -0.73 -0.68 -16.80
N ASP A 232 -0.02 -0.34 -15.73
CA ASP A 232 0.97 -1.21 -15.09
C ASP A 232 0.34 -2.48 -14.49
N ASN A 233 -0.94 -2.41 -14.11
CA ASN A 233 -1.68 -3.53 -13.54
C ASN A 233 -2.64 -4.21 -14.52
N ASP A 234 -2.64 -3.81 -15.79
CA ASP A 234 -3.39 -4.41 -16.90
C ASP A 234 -4.89 -4.52 -16.61
N PHE A 235 -5.53 -3.38 -16.27
CA PHE A 235 -6.97 -3.33 -15.98
C PHE A 235 -7.56 -1.92 -16.12
N ASN A 236 -8.91 -1.83 -16.21
CA ASN A 236 -9.72 -0.61 -16.12
C ASN A 236 -9.34 0.50 -17.13
N TYR A 237 -9.01 0.12 -18.35
CA TYR A 237 -8.56 1.05 -19.40
C TYR A 237 -9.58 2.12 -19.80
N ASP A 238 -10.88 1.84 -19.69
CA ASP A 238 -11.93 2.85 -20.01
C ASP A 238 -11.87 4.07 -19.09
N GLU A 239 -11.56 3.88 -17.82
CA GLU A 239 -11.42 4.97 -16.86
C GLU A 239 -10.03 5.59 -16.93
N ALA A 240 -9.00 4.78 -17.19
CA ALA A 240 -7.64 5.25 -17.43
C ALA A 240 -7.58 6.23 -18.60
N LEU A 241 -8.30 5.95 -19.69
CA LEU A 241 -8.40 6.87 -20.85
C LEU A 241 -9.05 8.21 -20.45
N LYS A 242 -10.08 8.20 -19.61
CA LYS A 242 -10.70 9.44 -19.12
C LYS A 242 -9.75 10.24 -18.24
N TRP A 243 -9.00 9.57 -17.39
CA TRP A 243 -8.03 10.23 -16.52
C TRP A 243 -6.86 10.82 -17.30
N ILE A 244 -6.31 10.06 -18.25
CA ILE A 244 -5.21 10.62 -19.05
C ILE A 244 -5.67 11.75 -19.98
N ASP A 245 -6.94 11.75 -20.43
CA ASP A 245 -7.52 12.89 -21.16
C ASP A 245 -7.58 14.14 -20.29
N GLU A 246 -8.00 14.01 -19.04
CA GLU A 246 -8.03 15.08 -18.05
C GLU A 246 -6.62 15.62 -17.76
N ALA A 247 -5.62 14.74 -17.67
CA ALA A 247 -4.22 15.15 -17.51
C ALA A 247 -3.72 15.95 -18.72
N ILE A 248 -4.01 15.50 -19.94
CA ILE A 248 -3.63 16.16 -21.20
C ILE A 248 -4.33 17.52 -21.35
N GLU A 249 -5.61 17.61 -21.00
CA GLU A 249 -6.36 18.88 -21.09
C GLU A 249 -5.75 19.97 -20.19
N ARG A 250 -5.21 19.56 -19.03
CA ARG A 250 -4.60 20.49 -18.07
C ARG A 250 -3.14 20.79 -18.37
N ASP A 251 -2.37 19.81 -18.81
CA ASP A 251 -0.94 19.90 -19.12
C ASP A 251 -0.55 18.88 -20.19
N GLU A 252 -0.66 19.30 -21.46
CA GLU A 252 -0.26 18.48 -22.60
C GLU A 252 1.27 18.40 -22.66
N ASN A 253 1.83 17.23 -22.41
CA ASN A 253 3.26 16.98 -22.45
C ASN A 253 3.56 15.60 -23.06
N PHE A 254 4.87 15.29 -23.27
CA PHE A 254 5.30 13.99 -23.80
C PHE A 254 4.74 12.81 -23.00
N ASP A 255 4.91 12.84 -21.68
CA ASP A 255 4.62 11.70 -20.82
C ASP A 255 3.13 11.35 -20.83
N SER A 256 2.25 12.37 -20.81
CA SER A 256 0.80 12.18 -20.88
C SER A 256 0.32 11.66 -22.23
N LEU A 257 0.88 12.16 -23.32
CA LEU A 257 0.55 11.69 -24.67
C LEU A 257 1.05 10.27 -24.93
N ASP A 258 2.27 9.95 -24.49
CA ASP A 258 2.86 8.62 -24.62
C ASP A 258 2.11 7.57 -23.78
N LEU A 259 1.71 7.92 -22.54
CA LEU A 259 0.90 7.05 -21.71
C LEU A 259 -0.46 6.75 -22.35
N LYS A 260 -1.13 7.79 -22.89
CA LYS A 260 -2.40 7.58 -23.62
C LYS A 260 -2.22 6.67 -24.83
N ALA A 261 -1.14 6.85 -25.60
CA ALA A 261 -0.83 5.99 -26.74
C ALA A 261 -0.67 4.53 -26.29
N GLN A 262 0.07 4.28 -25.23
CA GLN A 262 0.25 2.92 -24.68
C GLN A 262 -1.08 2.29 -24.23
N ILE A 263 -1.96 3.05 -23.57
CA ILE A 263 -3.29 2.55 -23.16
C ILE A 263 -4.14 2.23 -24.40
N LEU A 264 -4.11 3.07 -25.44
CA LEU A 264 -4.83 2.85 -26.70
C LEU A 264 -4.37 1.59 -27.43
N GLU A 265 -3.07 1.27 -27.38
CA GLU A 265 -2.55 0.01 -27.91
C GLU A 265 -3.14 -1.20 -27.19
N ARG A 266 -3.30 -1.14 -25.85
CA ARG A 266 -3.90 -2.22 -25.06
C ARG A 266 -5.38 -2.47 -25.38
N VAL A 267 -6.10 -1.44 -25.86
CA VAL A 267 -7.50 -1.56 -26.32
C VAL A 267 -7.63 -1.65 -27.83
N ASP A 268 -6.55 -1.99 -28.54
CA ASP A 268 -6.45 -2.23 -29.99
C ASP A 268 -6.81 -1.04 -30.89
N LYS A 269 -6.65 0.20 -30.38
CA LYS A 269 -6.84 1.47 -31.12
C LYS A 269 -5.53 1.97 -31.70
N ARG A 270 -4.87 1.16 -32.51
CA ARG A 270 -3.49 1.35 -32.97
C ARG A 270 -3.28 2.60 -33.81
N ASP A 271 -4.25 2.97 -34.68
CA ASP A 271 -4.14 4.17 -35.52
C ASP A 271 -4.15 5.48 -34.69
N GLU A 272 -4.96 5.50 -33.62
CA GLU A 272 -5.02 6.63 -32.70
C GLU A 272 -3.75 6.69 -31.84
N ALA A 273 -3.28 5.57 -31.35
CA ALA A 273 -2.02 5.45 -30.61
C ALA A 273 -0.84 5.97 -31.41
N ALA A 274 -0.68 5.54 -32.67
CA ALA A 274 0.42 5.98 -33.54
C ALA A 274 0.40 7.51 -33.80
N ARG A 275 -0.78 8.11 -33.91
CA ARG A 275 -0.89 9.58 -34.08
C ARG A 275 -0.45 10.33 -32.83
N LEU A 276 -0.84 9.85 -31.64
CA LEU A 276 -0.44 10.46 -30.36
C LEU A 276 1.04 10.28 -30.09
N GLU A 277 1.57 9.10 -30.35
CA GLU A 277 2.98 8.80 -30.26
C GLU A 277 3.82 9.72 -31.15
N ALA A 278 3.44 9.90 -32.42
CA ALA A 278 4.10 10.81 -33.32
C ALA A 278 4.01 12.29 -32.85
N LYS A 279 2.93 12.67 -32.16
CA LYS A 279 2.78 13.98 -31.53
C LYS A 279 3.71 14.12 -30.33
N ALA A 280 3.73 13.14 -29.44
CA ALA A 280 4.57 13.10 -28.25
C ALA A 280 6.06 13.23 -28.60
N LEU A 281 6.54 12.45 -29.57
CA LEU A 281 7.94 12.44 -29.99
C LEU A 281 8.45 13.80 -30.49
N LYS A 282 7.58 14.67 -31.02
CA LYS A 282 7.97 16.02 -31.47
C LYS A 282 8.31 16.97 -30.32
N MET A 283 7.84 16.70 -29.12
CA MET A 283 8.07 17.54 -27.94
C MET A 283 8.96 16.85 -26.89
N ALA A 284 9.47 15.66 -27.22
CA ALA A 284 10.27 14.87 -26.32
C ALA A 284 11.67 15.45 -26.08
N SER A 285 12.11 15.48 -24.83
CA SER A 285 13.50 15.70 -24.46
C SER A 285 14.39 14.51 -24.89
N PRO A 286 15.73 14.70 -25.00
CA PRO A 286 16.64 13.59 -25.32
C PRO A 286 16.50 12.40 -24.37
N GLN A 287 16.20 12.62 -23.09
CA GLN A 287 15.98 11.58 -22.09
C GLN A 287 14.67 10.80 -22.36
N GLN A 288 13.62 11.50 -22.75
CA GLN A 288 12.34 10.89 -23.11
C GLN A 288 12.43 10.11 -24.42
N LEU A 289 13.17 10.62 -25.42
CA LEU A 289 13.48 9.88 -26.65
C LEU A 289 14.24 8.59 -26.34
N PHE A 290 15.23 8.66 -25.44
CA PHE A 290 15.93 7.47 -24.99
C PHE A 290 14.99 6.47 -24.31
N ALA A 291 14.13 6.92 -23.36
CA ALA A 291 13.19 6.06 -22.65
C ALA A 291 12.22 5.36 -23.61
N TYR A 292 11.72 6.08 -24.62
CA TYR A 292 10.86 5.52 -25.66
C TYR A 292 11.59 4.41 -26.44
N GLY A 293 12.77 4.69 -27.00
CA GLY A 293 13.53 3.71 -27.76
C GLY A 293 14.01 2.52 -26.91
N ASP A 294 14.32 2.73 -25.63
CA ASP A 294 14.65 1.67 -24.68
C ASP A 294 13.44 0.77 -24.38
N ARG A 295 12.23 1.30 -24.37
CA ARG A 295 10.99 0.53 -24.31
C ARG A 295 10.88 -0.40 -25.50
N LEU A 296 11.12 0.07 -26.74
CA LEU A 296 11.13 -0.79 -27.94
C LEU A 296 12.14 -1.95 -27.81
N VAL A 297 13.31 -1.69 -27.23
CA VAL A 297 14.31 -2.76 -26.98
C VAL A 297 13.77 -3.79 -26.00
N ARG A 298 13.14 -3.36 -24.89
CA ARG A 298 12.55 -4.26 -23.89
C ARG A 298 11.39 -5.08 -24.45
N GLU A 299 10.60 -4.51 -25.33
CA GLU A 299 9.49 -5.18 -26.05
C GLU A 299 9.98 -6.09 -27.19
N LYS A 300 11.31 -6.22 -27.38
CA LYS A 300 11.92 -7.00 -28.46
C LYS A 300 11.64 -6.49 -29.90
N ARG A 301 11.20 -5.25 -30.03
CA ARG A 301 11.03 -4.52 -31.30
C ARG A 301 12.37 -3.92 -31.74
N LEU A 302 13.36 -4.79 -31.90
CA LEU A 302 14.76 -4.38 -32.02
C LEU A 302 15.08 -3.60 -33.31
N GLU A 303 14.45 -3.95 -34.42
CA GLU A 303 14.60 -3.21 -35.68
C GLU A 303 13.95 -1.84 -35.63
N ASP A 304 12.79 -1.73 -35.00
CA ASP A 304 12.11 -0.44 -34.76
C ASP A 304 12.99 0.44 -33.87
N ALA A 305 13.52 -0.10 -32.78
CA ALA A 305 14.44 0.62 -31.89
C ALA A 305 15.69 1.12 -32.63
N ARG A 306 16.31 0.29 -33.46
CA ARG A 306 17.47 0.66 -34.28
C ARG A 306 17.13 1.79 -35.23
N THR A 307 16.02 1.68 -35.97
CA THR A 307 15.55 2.69 -36.90
C THR A 307 15.26 4.01 -36.21
N PHE A 308 14.54 3.96 -35.08
CA PHE A 308 14.21 5.10 -34.24
C PHE A 308 15.47 5.81 -33.75
N PHE A 309 16.37 5.10 -33.06
CA PHE A 309 17.60 5.71 -32.55
C PHE A 309 18.52 6.24 -33.64
N THR A 310 18.54 5.60 -34.83
CA THR A 310 19.30 6.12 -35.98
C THR A 310 18.79 7.48 -36.42
N SER A 311 17.46 7.68 -36.44
CA SER A 311 16.88 9.01 -36.74
C SER A 311 17.21 9.99 -35.62
N VAL A 312 16.97 9.62 -34.37
CA VAL A 312 17.18 10.50 -33.20
C VAL A 312 18.64 10.95 -33.08
N THR A 313 19.60 10.07 -33.30
CA THR A 313 21.02 10.44 -33.24
C THR A 313 21.47 11.33 -34.40
N ARG A 314 20.79 11.29 -35.53
CA ARG A 314 20.99 12.23 -36.62
C ARG A 314 20.43 13.63 -36.29
N ASP A 315 19.25 13.66 -35.68
CA ASP A 315 18.53 14.91 -35.41
C ASP A 315 19.04 15.59 -34.10
N HIS A 316 19.60 14.81 -33.15
CA HIS A 316 20.17 15.24 -31.87
C HIS A 316 21.56 14.64 -31.64
N PRO A 317 22.58 14.99 -32.48
CA PRO A 317 23.89 14.34 -32.44
C PRO A 317 24.67 14.59 -31.14
N GLU A 318 24.36 15.66 -30.38
CA GLU A 318 24.99 16.01 -29.11
C GLU A 318 24.46 15.19 -27.92
N ALA A 319 23.30 14.54 -28.08
CA ALA A 319 22.64 13.78 -27.02
C ALA A 319 23.26 12.37 -26.87
N TRP A 320 24.32 12.27 -26.07
CA TRP A 320 25.08 11.03 -25.85
C TRP A 320 24.20 9.83 -25.50
N ILE A 321 23.11 10.04 -24.74
CA ILE A 321 22.25 8.98 -24.27
C ILE A 321 21.51 8.27 -25.42
N ASN A 322 21.21 8.98 -26.51
CA ASN A 322 20.56 8.38 -27.67
C ASN A 322 21.53 7.55 -28.51
N TRP A 323 22.82 7.92 -28.56
CA TRP A 323 23.87 7.06 -29.11
C TRP A 323 24.03 5.77 -28.29
N TYR A 324 23.96 5.86 -26.97
CA TYR A 324 23.95 4.70 -26.11
C TYR A 324 22.72 3.79 -26.41
N GLY A 325 21.54 4.36 -26.59
CA GLY A 325 20.32 3.66 -27.00
C GLY A 325 20.50 2.92 -28.32
N LEU A 326 21.08 3.58 -29.33
CA LEU A 326 21.40 2.94 -30.61
C LEU A 326 22.34 1.76 -30.45
N ALA A 327 23.40 1.93 -29.66
CA ALA A 327 24.36 0.87 -29.39
C ALA A 327 23.70 -0.34 -28.68
N LYS A 328 22.76 -0.10 -27.74
CA LYS A 328 21.96 -1.17 -27.12
C LYS A 328 21.13 -1.93 -28.14
N ALA A 329 20.41 -1.24 -29.02
CA ALA A 329 19.59 -1.87 -30.06
C ALA A 329 20.45 -2.71 -31.01
N GLN A 330 21.58 -2.17 -31.50
CA GLN A 330 22.53 -2.89 -32.36
C GLN A 330 23.13 -4.13 -31.66
N SER A 331 23.52 -4.00 -30.39
CA SER A 331 24.02 -5.11 -29.58
C SER A 331 22.98 -6.21 -29.41
N ALA A 332 21.71 -5.84 -29.16
CA ALA A 332 20.60 -6.77 -29.02
C ALA A 332 20.28 -7.52 -30.32
N LEU A 333 20.53 -6.87 -31.47
CA LEU A 333 20.45 -7.47 -32.82
C LEU A 333 21.66 -8.35 -33.17
N GLY A 334 22.69 -8.37 -32.33
CA GLY A 334 23.91 -9.15 -32.56
C GLY A 334 25.00 -8.40 -33.33
N ASP A 335 24.76 -7.17 -33.80
CA ASP A 335 25.74 -6.35 -34.51
C ASP A 335 26.67 -5.63 -33.53
N ARG A 336 27.59 -6.39 -32.94
CA ARG A 336 28.53 -5.91 -31.92
C ARG A 336 29.52 -4.91 -32.47
N GLU A 337 29.89 -5.00 -33.72
CA GLU A 337 30.87 -4.07 -34.31
C GLU A 337 30.21 -2.68 -34.48
N ALA A 338 29.00 -2.62 -35.03
CA ALA A 338 28.25 -1.36 -35.08
C ALA A 338 28.00 -0.81 -33.70
N ALA A 339 27.57 -1.65 -32.74
CA ALA A 339 27.33 -1.25 -31.36
C ALA A 339 28.58 -0.61 -30.73
N ARG A 340 29.78 -1.18 -30.96
CA ARG A 340 31.04 -0.62 -30.44
C ARG A 340 31.32 0.75 -31.03
N LYS A 341 31.27 0.91 -32.35
CA LYS A 341 31.48 2.19 -33.04
C LYS A 341 30.49 3.26 -32.56
N THR A 342 29.23 2.88 -32.37
CA THR A 342 28.17 3.79 -31.89
C THR A 342 28.37 4.16 -30.44
N LEU A 343 28.85 3.24 -29.59
CA LEU A 343 29.11 3.52 -28.18
C LEU A 343 30.33 4.47 -28.01
N GLU A 344 31.31 4.42 -28.90
CA GLU A 344 32.41 5.39 -28.96
C GLU A 344 31.90 6.82 -29.25
N GLN A 345 30.87 6.97 -30.09
CA GLN A 345 30.21 8.27 -30.29
C GLN A 345 29.50 8.72 -29.01
N SER A 346 28.81 7.81 -28.32
CA SER A 346 28.19 8.12 -27.02
C SER A 346 29.22 8.64 -26.02
N GLU A 347 30.37 7.99 -25.90
CA GLU A 347 31.47 8.42 -25.00
C GLU A 347 31.96 9.83 -25.36
N LYS A 348 32.13 10.12 -26.63
CA LYS A 348 32.58 11.42 -27.13
C LYS A 348 31.69 12.57 -26.66
N TYR A 349 30.37 12.36 -26.69
CA TYR A 349 29.38 13.38 -26.29
C TYR A 349 29.00 13.33 -24.81
N ALA A 350 29.40 12.32 -24.07
CA ALA A 350 29.13 12.23 -22.63
C ALA A 350 29.77 13.37 -21.84
N VAL A 351 28.93 14.08 -21.07
CA VAL A 351 29.31 15.32 -20.38
C VAL A 351 30.00 15.10 -19.03
N SER A 352 29.79 13.98 -18.37
CA SER A 352 30.37 13.71 -17.04
C SER A 352 31.42 12.60 -17.05
N PRO A 353 32.47 12.71 -16.21
CA PRO A 353 33.47 11.65 -16.05
C PRO A 353 32.85 10.29 -15.66
N GLN A 354 31.76 10.33 -14.89
CA GLN A 354 31.06 9.12 -14.44
C GLN A 354 30.40 8.39 -15.62
N TYR A 355 29.72 9.12 -16.51
CA TYR A 355 29.11 8.54 -17.72
C TYR A 355 30.19 8.00 -18.66
N LYS A 356 31.29 8.76 -18.87
CA LYS A 356 32.42 8.27 -19.68
C LYS A 356 32.99 6.96 -19.13
N ALA A 357 33.20 6.88 -17.82
CA ALA A 357 33.71 5.65 -17.19
C ALA A 357 32.74 4.46 -17.33
N ALA A 358 31.41 4.71 -17.22
CA ALA A 358 30.42 3.68 -17.45
C ALA A 358 30.43 3.18 -18.89
N LEU A 359 30.45 4.09 -19.87
CA LEU A 359 30.50 3.76 -21.28
C LEU A 359 31.77 3.00 -21.67
N LYS A 360 32.93 3.34 -21.09
CA LYS A 360 34.18 2.57 -21.26
C LYS A 360 34.05 1.11 -20.83
N ARG A 361 33.45 0.86 -19.67
CA ARG A 361 33.19 -0.53 -19.21
C ARG A 361 32.29 -1.29 -20.18
N LEU A 362 31.31 -0.62 -20.79
CA LEU A 362 30.47 -1.26 -21.81
C LEU A 362 31.25 -1.53 -23.11
N LEU A 363 32.17 -0.64 -23.51
CA LEU A 363 33.09 -0.89 -24.63
C LEU A 363 34.00 -2.11 -24.40
N GLU A 364 34.54 -2.25 -23.17
CA GLU A 364 35.31 -3.43 -22.77
C GLU A 364 34.48 -4.72 -22.86
N ARG A 365 33.22 -4.69 -22.40
CA ARG A 365 32.29 -5.83 -22.51
C ARG A 365 32.03 -6.22 -23.98
N LEU A 366 31.76 -5.25 -24.86
CA LEU A 366 31.56 -5.51 -26.29
C LEU A 366 32.84 -6.11 -26.92
N SER A 367 34.02 -5.59 -26.54
CA SER A 367 35.29 -6.10 -27.01
C SER A 367 35.58 -7.53 -26.55
N ALA A 368 35.07 -7.90 -25.36
CA ALA A 368 35.11 -9.28 -24.86
C ALA A 368 34.01 -10.18 -25.43
N GLY A 369 33.27 -9.73 -26.44
CA GLY A 369 32.22 -10.50 -27.08
C GLY A 369 30.91 -10.59 -26.30
N GLN A 370 30.73 -9.79 -25.22
CA GLN A 370 29.52 -9.73 -24.40
C GLN A 370 28.56 -8.66 -24.93
N GLY A 371 27.25 -8.89 -24.79
CA GLY A 371 26.25 -7.90 -25.13
C GLY A 371 26.16 -6.77 -24.06
N ILE A 372 25.61 -5.62 -24.47
CA ILE A 372 25.24 -4.51 -23.62
C ILE A 372 23.72 -4.38 -23.65
N GLY A 373 23.02 -4.82 -22.63
CA GLY A 373 21.57 -4.75 -22.55
C GLY A 373 21.13 -4.50 -21.14
#